data_40ba244d9259438b3b37187365eb3a15
#
_entry.id   40ba244d9259438b3b37187365eb3a15
#
_cell.length_a   1.000
_cell.length_b   1.000
_cell.length_c   1.000
_cell.angle_alpha   90.00
_cell.angle_beta   90.00
_cell.angle_gamma   90.00
#
_symmetry.space_group_name_H-M   'P 1'
#
loop_
_entity.id
_entity.type
_entity.pdbx_description
1 polymer ?
#
loop_
_entity_poly.entity_id
_entity_poly.type
_entity_poly.pdbx_seq_one_letter_code
_entity_poly.pdbx_strand_id
1 'polypeptide(L)'
;MSDWQGFSPLNDFTGPLLDNLKRHPKRIVFPEGEDVRVLRVSQRFVEEQAGAPILLGRREVITRMAEMNGISLKFVRIIEPEKSSDLQMFCDRYERAEQMFGNGLPMNTREIVSEPVHFAAMMVLYGQADAIVAGNMKRVASVFRAVNKYRQDPVPTKPLFAISIVLVPEFSKKFGGRGVYFLADTGVNPEPTVENMAYFAVETAKMARHMLGKSVRVAMLSASTSGSVPELAADRTRAAAALAKSMVQKDCLNNEISIEGEIQIDAALSSDSYSVRVHRNSMLQPSEVWVFPTLDAADISKKLLCMMPSVYNYGLILGGLLFPICLLYTSPSP
;
A
#
# COMPACT_ATOMS: atom_id res chain seq x y z
N MET A 1 14.95 -22.91 7.00
CA MET A 1 14.38 -23.32 5.72
C MET A 1 13.22 -24.22 6.01
N SER A 2 12.11 -23.68 6.42
CA SER A 2 10.93 -24.47 6.77
C SER A 2 9.72 -23.86 6.09
N ASP A 3 9.19 -24.61 5.20
CA ASP A 3 7.78 -24.84 4.91
C ASP A 3 6.85 -23.64 4.76
N TRP A 4 6.89 -23.10 3.57
CA TRP A 4 5.82 -22.29 2.99
C TRP A 4 4.59 -23.14 2.60
N GLN A 5 4.42 -24.34 3.16
CA GLN A 5 3.31 -25.24 2.87
C GLN A 5 2.08 -25.11 3.77
N GLY A 6 2.01 -24.05 4.60
CA GLY A 6 0.91 -23.90 5.56
C GLY A 6 0.04 -22.66 5.37
N PHE A 7 -0.42 -22.37 4.14
CA PHE A 7 -1.27 -21.20 3.84
C PHE A 7 -2.77 -21.46 4.02
N SER A 8 -3.22 -21.99 5.13
CA SER A 8 -4.63 -22.31 5.32
C SER A 8 -5.56 -21.14 5.69
N PRO A 9 -5.22 -20.18 6.55
CA PRO A 9 -6.11 -19.02 6.81
C PRO A 9 -5.97 -17.88 5.79
N LEU A 10 -4.93 -17.90 4.97
CA LEU A 10 -4.61 -16.86 3.99
C LEU A 10 -5.34 -17.06 2.66
N ASN A 11 -5.75 -18.29 2.36
CA ASN A 11 -6.41 -18.63 1.10
C ASN A 11 -7.71 -17.85 0.89
N ASP A 12 -8.45 -17.53 1.96
CA ASP A 12 -9.70 -16.80 1.86
C ASP A 12 -9.53 -15.34 1.42
N PHE A 13 -8.37 -14.74 1.69
CA PHE A 13 -8.06 -13.37 1.25
C PHE A 13 -7.22 -13.35 -0.02
N THR A 14 -6.11 -14.10 -0.04
CA THR A 14 -5.16 -14.06 -1.17
C THR A 14 -5.63 -14.91 -2.36
N GLY A 15 -6.39 -15.98 -2.14
CA GLY A 15 -6.90 -16.84 -3.20
C GLY A 15 -7.70 -16.08 -4.26
N PRO A 16 -8.78 -15.37 -3.90
CA PRO A 16 -9.56 -14.58 -4.86
C PRO A 16 -8.74 -13.53 -5.60
N LEU A 17 -7.74 -12.92 -4.93
CA LEU A 17 -6.84 -11.95 -5.57
C LEU A 17 -5.94 -12.63 -6.62
N LEU A 18 -5.39 -13.81 -6.29
CA LEU A 18 -4.59 -14.60 -7.22
C LEU A 18 -5.43 -15.10 -8.40
N ASP A 19 -6.64 -15.57 -8.16
CA ASP A 19 -7.56 -16.00 -9.23
C ASP A 19 -7.93 -14.84 -10.16
N ASN A 20 -8.05 -13.63 -9.62
CA ASN A 20 -8.27 -12.44 -10.43
C ASN A 20 -7.01 -12.09 -11.27
N LEU A 21 -5.81 -12.20 -10.71
CA LEU A 21 -4.56 -12.01 -11.44
C LEU A 21 -4.37 -13.05 -12.54
N LYS A 22 -4.74 -14.31 -12.33
CA LYS A 22 -4.71 -15.36 -13.37
C LYS A 22 -5.61 -15.03 -14.56
N ARG A 23 -6.78 -14.43 -14.31
CA ARG A 23 -7.70 -13.98 -15.37
C ARG A 23 -7.25 -12.69 -16.06
N HIS A 24 -6.58 -11.82 -15.31
CA HIS A 24 -6.14 -10.49 -15.76
C HIS A 24 -4.67 -10.26 -15.40
N PRO A 25 -3.74 -11.02 -16.02
CA PRO A 25 -2.32 -10.99 -15.67
C PRO A 25 -1.74 -9.58 -15.82
N LYS A 26 -0.90 -9.17 -14.83
CA LYS A 26 -0.32 -7.84 -14.75
C LYS A 26 1.17 -7.85 -15.03
N ARG A 27 1.67 -6.77 -15.62
CA ARG A 27 3.10 -6.52 -15.80
C ARG A 27 3.61 -5.77 -14.57
N ILE A 28 4.39 -6.43 -13.76
CA ILE A 28 4.94 -5.85 -12.54
C ILE A 28 6.41 -5.57 -12.75
N VAL A 29 6.83 -4.31 -12.54
CA VAL A 29 8.23 -3.93 -12.62
C VAL A 29 8.88 -3.93 -11.24
N PHE A 30 10.04 -4.57 -11.16
CA PHE A 30 10.88 -4.69 -9.97
C PHE A 30 12.19 -3.94 -10.24
N PRO A 31 12.37 -2.73 -9.65
CA PRO A 31 13.58 -1.93 -9.84
C PRO A 31 14.85 -2.57 -9.29
N GLU A 32 14.71 -3.46 -8.31
CA GLU A 32 15.81 -4.12 -7.60
C GLU A 32 16.03 -5.55 -8.14
N GLY A 33 16.08 -5.69 -9.46
CA GLY A 33 16.17 -6.99 -10.15
C GLY A 33 17.44 -7.79 -9.89
N GLU A 34 18.49 -7.19 -9.32
CA GLU A 34 19.72 -7.88 -8.94
C GLU A 34 19.64 -8.57 -7.56
N ASP A 35 18.54 -8.43 -6.82
CA ASP A 35 18.34 -9.06 -5.51
C ASP A 35 17.75 -10.49 -5.66
N VAL A 36 18.37 -11.47 -5.01
CA VAL A 36 17.96 -12.88 -5.08
C VAL A 36 16.50 -13.10 -4.59
N ARG A 37 16.03 -12.31 -3.64
CA ARG A 37 14.65 -12.40 -3.13
C ARG A 37 13.66 -11.98 -4.22
N VAL A 38 14.00 -10.91 -4.96
CA VAL A 38 13.21 -10.44 -6.10
C VAL A 38 13.19 -11.48 -7.23
N LEU A 39 14.33 -12.13 -7.50
CA LEU A 39 14.41 -13.22 -8.48
C LEU A 39 13.49 -14.38 -8.12
N ARG A 40 13.51 -14.82 -6.87
CA ARG A 40 12.62 -15.90 -6.37
C ARG A 40 11.15 -15.52 -6.48
N VAL A 41 10.80 -14.27 -6.10
CA VAL A 41 9.42 -13.77 -6.24
C VAL A 41 9.01 -13.74 -7.70
N SER A 42 9.89 -13.30 -8.61
CA SER A 42 9.61 -13.24 -10.05
C SER A 42 9.37 -14.63 -10.65
N GLN A 43 10.17 -15.64 -10.28
CA GLN A 43 9.94 -17.02 -10.68
C GLN A 43 8.57 -17.51 -10.20
N ARG A 44 8.28 -17.33 -8.91
CA ARG A 44 6.99 -17.74 -8.34
C ARG A 44 5.80 -17.01 -8.98
N PHE A 45 5.96 -15.72 -9.29
CA PHE A 45 4.92 -14.94 -9.96
C PHE A 45 4.55 -15.51 -11.33
N VAL A 46 5.53 -16.03 -12.06
CA VAL A 46 5.32 -16.75 -13.33
C VAL A 46 4.70 -18.13 -13.10
N GLU A 47 5.20 -18.91 -12.14
CA GLU A 47 4.69 -20.24 -11.81
C GLU A 47 3.22 -20.19 -11.38
N GLU A 48 2.83 -19.18 -10.60
CA GLU A 48 1.44 -18.95 -10.18
C GLU A 48 0.56 -18.34 -11.27
N GLN A 49 1.11 -18.06 -12.46
CA GLN A 49 0.41 -17.41 -13.58
C GLN A 49 -0.19 -16.04 -13.22
N ALA A 50 0.40 -15.34 -12.27
CA ALA A 50 -0.09 -14.05 -11.77
C ALA A 50 0.19 -12.88 -12.74
N GLY A 51 1.15 -13.05 -13.68
CA GLY A 51 1.47 -12.04 -14.68
C GLY A 51 2.89 -12.13 -15.23
N ALA A 52 3.36 -11.01 -15.78
CA ALA A 52 4.69 -10.90 -16.40
C ALA A 52 5.61 -10.01 -15.54
N PRO A 53 6.58 -10.58 -14.83
CA PRO A 53 7.56 -9.79 -14.08
C PRO A 53 8.59 -9.15 -15.01
N ILE A 54 8.95 -7.90 -14.72
CA ILE A 54 9.97 -7.11 -15.41
C ILE A 54 11.03 -6.73 -14.38
N LEU A 55 12.25 -7.23 -14.57
CA LEU A 55 13.39 -6.93 -13.72
C LEU A 55 14.22 -5.81 -14.31
N LEU A 56 14.54 -4.79 -13.53
CA LEU A 56 15.48 -3.76 -13.91
C LEU A 56 16.85 -4.03 -13.27
N GLY A 57 17.90 -3.91 -14.07
CA GLY A 57 19.29 -4.11 -13.63
C GLY A 57 20.16 -4.71 -14.73
N ARG A 58 21.43 -4.93 -14.40
CA ARG A 58 22.42 -5.48 -15.34
C ARG A 58 22.11 -6.95 -15.63
N ARG A 59 21.84 -7.24 -16.89
CA ARG A 59 21.45 -8.59 -17.34
C ARG A 59 22.45 -9.68 -16.89
N GLU A 60 23.74 -9.41 -17.03
CA GLU A 60 24.78 -10.36 -16.64
C GLU A 60 24.74 -10.68 -15.14
N VAL A 61 24.50 -9.66 -14.30
CA VAL A 61 24.41 -9.85 -12.84
C VAL A 61 23.16 -10.64 -12.48
N ILE A 62 22.03 -10.28 -13.05
CA ILE A 62 20.74 -10.96 -12.84
C ILE A 62 20.84 -12.44 -13.25
N THR A 63 21.39 -12.71 -14.44
CA THR A 63 21.54 -14.09 -14.96
C THR A 63 22.45 -14.91 -14.07
N ARG A 64 23.62 -14.38 -13.71
CA ARG A 64 24.57 -15.06 -12.81
C ARG A 64 23.95 -15.36 -11.44
N MET A 65 23.25 -14.39 -10.85
CA MET A 65 22.58 -14.57 -9.55
C MET A 65 21.49 -15.63 -9.63
N ALA A 66 20.73 -15.67 -10.71
CA ALA A 66 19.70 -16.68 -10.93
C ALA A 66 20.31 -18.08 -11.07
N GLU A 67 21.35 -18.26 -11.87
CA GLU A 67 22.08 -19.52 -12.06
C GLU A 67 22.65 -20.03 -10.73
N MET A 68 23.35 -19.17 -9.97
CA MET A 68 23.94 -19.54 -8.68
C MET A 68 22.90 -19.99 -7.64
N ASN A 69 21.66 -19.56 -7.77
CA ASN A 69 20.58 -19.87 -6.83
C ASN A 69 19.55 -20.88 -7.41
N GLY A 70 19.76 -21.42 -8.60
CA GLY A 70 18.84 -22.35 -9.23
C GLY A 70 17.49 -21.75 -9.59
N ILE A 71 17.44 -20.44 -9.90
CA ILE A 71 16.20 -19.71 -10.18
C ILE A 71 15.98 -19.65 -11.69
N SER A 72 14.79 -20.03 -12.15
CA SER A 72 14.40 -19.93 -13.55
C SER A 72 13.95 -18.52 -13.92
N LEU A 73 14.57 -17.97 -14.95
CA LEU A 73 14.18 -16.68 -15.55
C LEU A 73 13.26 -16.85 -16.78
N LYS A 74 12.70 -18.03 -16.97
CA LYS A 74 11.77 -18.29 -18.07
C LYS A 74 10.54 -17.40 -17.92
N PHE A 75 10.16 -16.68 -18.99
CA PHE A 75 9.08 -15.69 -19.02
C PHE A 75 9.28 -14.44 -18.13
N VAL A 76 10.49 -14.21 -17.64
CA VAL A 76 10.88 -12.98 -16.95
C VAL A 76 11.56 -12.04 -17.94
N ARG A 77 11.06 -10.80 -18.04
CA ARG A 77 11.69 -9.77 -18.89
C ARG A 77 12.77 -9.04 -18.09
N ILE A 78 13.97 -8.91 -18.66
CA ILE A 78 15.06 -8.15 -18.06
C ILE A 78 15.31 -6.92 -18.93
N ILE A 79 15.37 -5.74 -18.30
CA ILE A 79 15.68 -4.46 -18.93
C ILE A 79 16.85 -3.81 -18.19
N GLU A 80 17.86 -3.39 -18.95
CA GLU A 80 18.94 -2.53 -18.46
C GLU A 80 18.56 -1.08 -18.78
N PRO A 81 18.20 -0.24 -17.79
CA PRO A 81 17.73 1.11 -18.05
C PRO A 81 18.66 1.94 -18.92
N GLU A 82 19.97 1.88 -18.64
CA GLU A 82 21.00 2.64 -19.37
C GLU A 82 21.11 2.27 -20.85
N LYS A 83 20.78 1.01 -21.18
CA LYS A 83 20.84 0.45 -22.55
C LYS A 83 19.48 0.38 -23.23
N SER A 84 18.43 0.84 -22.56
CA SER A 84 17.07 0.76 -23.11
C SER A 84 16.87 1.75 -24.25
N SER A 85 16.20 1.28 -25.33
CA SER A 85 15.76 2.14 -26.45
C SER A 85 14.77 3.23 -25.98
N ASP A 86 14.06 3.01 -24.89
CA ASP A 86 13.07 3.93 -24.36
C ASP A 86 13.67 5.06 -23.53
N LEU A 87 14.95 4.94 -23.13
CA LEU A 87 15.59 5.88 -22.21
C LEU A 87 15.55 7.32 -22.72
N GLN A 88 15.84 7.55 -24.02
CA GLN A 88 15.83 8.89 -24.58
C GLN A 88 14.41 9.48 -24.55
N MET A 89 13.40 8.72 -24.93
CA MET A 89 12.00 9.14 -24.85
C MET A 89 11.59 9.50 -23.42
N PHE A 90 12.01 8.72 -22.43
CA PHE A 90 11.73 9.00 -21.03
C PHE A 90 12.47 10.26 -20.52
N CYS A 91 13.71 10.50 -20.97
CA CYS A 91 14.43 11.72 -20.69
C CYS A 91 13.68 12.97 -21.23
N ASP A 92 13.29 12.94 -22.50
CA ASP A 92 12.58 14.05 -23.15
C ASP A 92 11.25 14.37 -22.43
N ARG A 93 10.56 13.34 -21.96
CA ARG A 93 9.29 13.49 -21.23
C ARG A 93 9.50 14.01 -19.80
N TYR A 94 10.54 13.54 -19.13
CA TYR A 94 10.92 14.03 -17.82
C TYR A 94 11.28 15.52 -17.87
N GLU A 95 12.10 15.94 -18.85
CA GLU A 95 12.48 17.34 -19.04
C GLU A 95 11.27 18.24 -19.30
N ARG A 96 10.34 17.81 -20.15
CA ARG A 96 9.09 18.55 -20.41
C ARG A 96 8.27 18.73 -19.14
N ALA A 97 8.16 17.68 -18.30
CA ALA A 97 7.45 17.75 -17.03
C ALA A 97 8.12 18.74 -16.08
N GLU A 98 9.44 18.68 -15.92
CA GLU A 98 10.20 19.62 -15.07
C GLU A 98 10.04 21.09 -15.55
N GLN A 99 10.06 21.33 -16.86
CA GLN A 99 9.79 22.66 -17.44
C GLN A 99 8.36 23.15 -17.15
N MET A 100 7.36 22.29 -17.31
CA MET A 100 5.95 22.64 -17.03
C MET A 100 5.72 22.99 -15.56
N PHE A 101 6.46 22.35 -14.63
CA PHE A 101 6.38 22.64 -13.18
C PHE A 101 7.30 23.77 -12.71
N GLY A 102 8.04 24.42 -13.62
CA GLY A 102 8.90 25.55 -13.32
C GLY A 102 10.17 25.20 -12.54
N ASN A 103 10.55 23.91 -12.50
CA ASN A 103 11.72 23.42 -11.74
C ASN A 103 13.06 23.62 -12.48
N GLY A 104 13.05 24.11 -13.72
CA GLY A 104 14.22 24.22 -14.57
C GLY A 104 14.66 22.85 -15.13
N LEU A 105 15.64 22.85 -16.04
CA LEU A 105 16.20 21.61 -16.58
C LEU A 105 17.22 21.03 -15.61
N PRO A 106 17.09 19.74 -15.19
CA PRO A 106 18.11 19.10 -14.38
C PRO A 106 19.40 18.88 -15.22
N MET A 107 20.55 19.10 -14.61
CA MET A 107 21.86 18.97 -15.29
C MET A 107 22.16 17.54 -15.77
N ASN A 108 21.54 16.52 -15.17
CA ASN A 108 21.84 15.10 -15.41
C ASN A 108 20.55 14.26 -15.62
N THR A 109 19.66 14.69 -16.51
CA THR A 109 18.39 13.98 -16.80
C THR A 109 18.60 12.50 -17.08
N ARG A 110 19.60 12.17 -17.91
CA ARG A 110 19.87 10.78 -18.29
C ARG A 110 20.26 9.90 -17.10
N GLU A 111 21.07 10.41 -16.19
CA GLU A 111 21.48 9.71 -14.97
C GLU A 111 20.27 9.49 -14.03
N ILE A 112 19.44 10.53 -13.86
CA ILE A 112 18.22 10.43 -13.03
C ILE A 112 17.27 9.39 -13.60
N VAL A 113 16.96 9.47 -14.89
CA VAL A 113 15.95 8.61 -15.52
C VAL A 113 16.44 7.17 -15.69
N SER A 114 17.75 6.95 -15.85
CA SER A 114 18.32 5.59 -15.91
C SER A 114 18.38 4.89 -14.53
N GLU A 115 18.20 5.63 -13.45
CA GLU A 115 18.10 5.02 -12.12
C GLU A 115 16.87 4.09 -12.07
N PRO A 116 16.99 2.82 -11.62
CA PRO A 116 15.94 1.82 -11.81
C PRO A 116 14.57 2.21 -11.27
N VAL A 117 14.47 2.93 -10.14
CA VAL A 117 13.17 3.35 -9.59
C VAL A 117 12.52 4.42 -10.47
N HIS A 118 13.32 5.38 -10.96
CA HIS A 118 12.85 6.41 -11.88
C HIS A 118 12.41 5.81 -13.21
N PHE A 119 13.19 4.89 -13.75
CA PHE A 119 12.85 4.18 -14.98
C PHE A 119 11.56 3.37 -14.83
N ALA A 120 11.40 2.66 -13.70
CA ALA A 120 10.16 1.93 -13.40
C ALA A 120 8.94 2.84 -13.34
N ALA A 121 9.07 4.02 -12.70
CA ALA A 121 8.00 5.00 -12.65
C ALA A 121 7.58 5.48 -14.04
N MET A 122 8.56 5.76 -14.92
CA MET A 122 8.29 6.11 -16.31
C MET A 122 7.61 4.97 -17.08
N MET A 123 8.04 3.72 -16.88
CA MET A 123 7.39 2.57 -17.50
C MET A 123 5.90 2.47 -17.16
N VAL A 124 5.53 2.69 -15.89
CA VAL A 124 4.12 2.62 -15.47
C VAL A 124 3.33 3.83 -15.97
N LEU A 125 3.88 5.04 -15.87
CA LEU A 125 3.26 6.25 -16.40
C LEU A 125 2.90 6.16 -17.89
N TYR A 126 3.75 5.47 -18.65
CA TYR A 126 3.56 5.33 -20.10
C TYR A 126 3.00 3.97 -20.52
N GLY A 127 2.39 3.25 -19.58
CA GLY A 127 1.64 2.03 -19.86
C GLY A 127 2.49 0.83 -20.29
N GLN A 128 3.80 0.84 -20.03
CA GLN A 128 4.67 -0.31 -20.30
C GLN A 128 4.68 -1.34 -19.17
N ALA A 129 4.28 -0.94 -17.96
CA ALA A 129 4.02 -1.79 -16.82
C ALA A 129 2.74 -1.34 -16.10
N ASP A 130 2.18 -2.19 -15.27
CA ASP A 130 0.91 -1.93 -14.59
C ASP A 130 1.11 -1.52 -13.12
N ALA A 131 2.22 -1.93 -12.48
CA ALA A 131 2.57 -1.53 -11.12
C ALA A 131 4.06 -1.68 -10.84
N ILE A 132 4.52 -1.05 -9.74
CA ILE A 132 5.89 -1.15 -9.22
C ILE A 132 5.87 -1.89 -7.88
N VAL A 133 6.83 -2.81 -7.68
CA VAL A 133 7.15 -3.38 -6.38
C VAL A 133 8.62 -3.11 -6.07
N ALA A 134 8.89 -2.30 -5.04
CA ALA A 134 10.23 -1.80 -4.72
C ALA A 134 10.48 -1.72 -3.21
N GLY A 135 11.68 -1.33 -2.78
CA GLY A 135 12.03 -1.09 -1.37
C GLY A 135 12.65 -2.30 -0.66
N ASN A 136 13.14 -3.26 -1.42
CA ASN A 136 13.81 -4.43 -0.87
C ASN A 136 15.28 -4.17 -0.48
N MET A 137 15.98 -3.33 -1.25
CA MET A 137 17.37 -2.90 -0.99
C MET A 137 17.47 -1.41 -0.68
N LYS A 138 16.62 -0.58 -1.31
CA LYS A 138 16.61 0.86 -1.13
C LYS A 138 15.72 1.27 0.03
N ARG A 139 16.11 2.32 0.73
CA ARG A 139 15.27 2.91 1.78
C ARG A 139 13.93 3.39 1.19
N VAL A 140 12.84 3.06 1.83
CA VAL A 140 11.47 3.48 1.45
C VAL A 140 11.40 4.98 1.11
N ALA A 141 12.06 5.82 1.91
CA ALA A 141 12.11 7.27 1.67
C ALA A 141 12.78 7.67 0.34
N SER A 142 13.73 6.87 -0.17
CA SER A 142 14.37 7.13 -1.46
C SER A 142 13.45 6.79 -2.62
N VAL A 143 12.77 5.64 -2.53
CA VAL A 143 11.75 5.24 -3.52
C VAL A 143 10.61 6.25 -3.54
N PHE A 144 10.13 6.64 -2.35
CA PHE A 144 9.08 7.64 -2.20
C PHE A 144 9.44 8.98 -2.86
N ARG A 145 10.66 9.50 -2.62
CA ARG A 145 11.12 10.76 -3.23
C ARG A 145 11.20 10.66 -4.75
N ALA A 146 11.70 9.54 -5.28
CA ALA A 146 11.77 9.30 -6.71
C ALA A 146 10.37 9.34 -7.34
N VAL A 147 9.43 8.58 -6.77
CA VAL A 147 8.08 8.45 -7.28
C VAL A 147 7.27 9.75 -7.17
N ASN A 148 7.45 10.51 -6.10
CA ASN A 148 6.76 11.79 -5.88
C ASN A 148 7.06 12.82 -6.98
N LYS A 149 8.22 12.72 -7.65
CA LYS A 149 8.56 13.57 -8.82
C LYS A 149 7.66 13.34 -10.03
N TYR A 150 7.05 12.18 -10.13
CA TYR A 150 6.18 11.82 -11.27
C TYR A 150 4.70 12.08 -11.01
N ARG A 151 4.36 12.82 -9.97
CA ARG A 151 3.00 13.33 -9.78
C ARG A 151 2.76 14.42 -10.83
N GLN A 152 1.78 14.20 -11.69
CA GLN A 152 1.47 15.11 -12.79
C GLN A 152 0.70 16.37 -12.34
N ASP A 153 0.40 16.52 -11.06
CA ASP A 153 -0.29 17.68 -10.53
C ASP A 153 0.70 18.76 -10.09
N PRO A 154 0.65 19.97 -10.64
CA PRO A 154 1.51 21.09 -10.24
C PRO A 154 1.29 21.51 -8.79
N VAL A 155 0.08 21.31 -8.27
CA VAL A 155 -0.25 21.39 -6.85
C VAL A 155 -0.86 20.05 -6.45
N PRO A 156 -0.24 19.30 -5.53
CA PRO A 156 -0.78 18.02 -5.14
C PRO A 156 -2.14 18.18 -4.47
N THR A 157 -3.22 17.92 -5.21
CA THR A 157 -4.59 17.97 -4.69
C THR A 157 -4.91 16.77 -3.81
N LYS A 158 -4.16 15.67 -3.96
CA LYS A 158 -4.32 14.44 -3.21
C LYS A 158 -3.05 14.13 -2.41
N PRO A 159 -3.12 14.08 -1.09
CA PRO A 159 -1.94 13.75 -0.28
C PRO A 159 -1.48 12.32 -0.54
N LEU A 160 -0.16 12.12 -0.52
CA LEU A 160 0.41 10.77 -0.50
C LEU A 160 0.23 10.18 0.89
N PHE A 161 -0.08 8.90 0.95
CA PHE A 161 -0.18 8.14 2.19
C PHE A 161 0.10 6.67 1.95
N ALA A 162 0.29 5.91 3.02
CA ALA A 162 0.62 4.50 2.94
C ALA A 162 -0.45 3.62 3.62
N ILE A 163 -0.84 2.55 2.94
CA ILE A 163 -1.78 1.55 3.44
C ILE A 163 -1.01 0.26 3.72
N SER A 164 -1.12 -0.25 4.95
CA SER A 164 -0.71 -1.61 5.28
C SER A 164 -1.92 -2.52 5.40
N ILE A 165 -1.85 -3.71 4.82
CA ILE A 165 -2.88 -4.73 4.98
C ILE A 165 -2.33 -5.77 5.95
N VAL A 166 -2.99 -5.92 7.10
CA VAL A 166 -2.56 -6.84 8.15
C VAL A 166 -3.62 -7.92 8.34
N LEU A 167 -3.19 -9.17 8.24
CA LEU A 167 -4.02 -10.33 8.53
C LEU A 167 -3.74 -10.80 9.95
N VAL A 168 -4.77 -10.81 10.79
CA VAL A 168 -4.70 -11.21 12.19
C VAL A 168 -5.75 -12.29 12.46
N PRO A 169 -5.44 -13.57 12.18
CA PRO A 169 -6.41 -14.66 12.30
C PRO A 169 -7.01 -14.80 13.70
N GLU A 170 -6.25 -14.49 14.74
CA GLU A 170 -6.73 -14.54 16.13
C GLU A 170 -7.84 -13.49 16.40
N PHE A 171 -7.81 -12.34 15.73
CA PHE A 171 -8.88 -11.35 15.86
C PHE A 171 -10.18 -11.83 15.20
N SER A 172 -10.09 -12.59 14.11
CA SER A 172 -11.26 -13.23 13.50
C SER A 172 -11.94 -14.18 14.47
N LYS A 173 -11.16 -14.99 15.19
CA LYS A 173 -11.69 -15.93 16.20
C LYS A 173 -12.31 -15.20 17.39
N LYS A 174 -11.72 -14.11 17.83
CA LYS A 174 -12.11 -13.38 19.05
C LYS A 174 -13.26 -12.39 18.80
N PHE A 175 -13.24 -11.67 17.69
CA PHE A 175 -14.13 -10.55 17.42
C PHE A 175 -15.07 -10.80 16.23
N GLY A 176 -14.85 -11.92 15.50
CA GLY A 176 -15.54 -12.17 14.25
C GLY A 176 -14.88 -11.48 13.05
N GLY A 177 -15.58 -11.48 11.92
CA GLY A 177 -15.04 -10.95 10.67
C GLY A 177 -14.01 -11.86 10.02
N ARG A 178 -13.25 -11.34 9.05
CA ARG A 178 -12.25 -12.10 8.28
C ARG A 178 -10.83 -12.02 8.85
N GLY A 179 -10.59 -11.17 9.84
CA GLY A 179 -9.25 -10.94 10.38
C GLY A 179 -8.33 -10.18 9.43
N VAL A 180 -8.88 -9.45 8.46
CA VAL A 180 -8.15 -8.63 7.48
C VAL A 180 -8.40 -7.17 7.78
N TYR A 181 -7.34 -6.42 8.02
CA TYR A 181 -7.39 -5.02 8.42
C TYR A 181 -6.53 -4.16 7.52
N PHE A 182 -7.04 -3.00 7.12
CA PHE A 182 -6.38 -1.99 6.31
C PHE A 182 -6.04 -0.79 7.20
N LEU A 183 -4.77 -0.54 7.38
CA LEU A 183 -4.24 0.48 8.29
C LEU A 183 -3.75 1.68 7.49
N ALA A 184 -4.18 2.91 7.81
CA ALA A 184 -3.78 4.17 7.18
C ALA A 184 -3.64 5.32 8.20
N ASP A 185 -2.69 6.22 8.06
CA ASP A 185 -1.49 6.19 7.25
C ASP A 185 -0.38 5.50 8.05
N THR A 186 0.30 4.53 7.46
CA THR A 186 1.32 3.74 8.16
C THR A 186 2.75 4.04 7.73
N GLY A 187 2.99 5.14 7.01
CA GLY A 187 4.34 5.36 6.49
C GLY A 187 4.72 6.73 5.97
N VAL A 188 3.84 7.72 5.92
CA VAL A 188 4.11 8.97 5.16
C VAL A 188 3.91 10.23 5.98
N ASN A 189 2.76 10.43 6.63
CA ASN A 189 2.38 11.69 7.23
C ASN A 189 2.48 11.64 8.77
N PRO A 190 3.45 12.33 9.38
CA PRO A 190 3.61 12.31 10.85
C PRO A 190 2.37 12.81 11.58
N GLU A 191 1.86 13.96 11.17
CA GLU A 191 0.67 14.61 11.73
C GLU A 191 -0.29 15.01 10.61
N PRO A 192 -1.20 14.10 10.19
CA PRO A 192 -2.13 14.39 9.11
C PRO A 192 -3.15 15.46 9.53
N THR A 193 -3.54 16.33 8.59
CA THR A 193 -4.63 17.30 8.78
C THR A 193 -5.99 16.60 8.80
N VAL A 194 -7.04 17.33 9.14
CA VAL A 194 -8.45 16.84 9.07
C VAL A 194 -8.78 16.33 7.67
N GLU A 195 -8.40 17.10 6.64
CA GLU A 195 -8.65 16.78 5.23
C GLU A 195 -7.86 15.54 4.81
N ASN A 196 -6.60 15.44 5.23
CA ASN A 196 -5.74 14.30 4.93
C ASN A 196 -6.30 13.01 5.55
N MET A 197 -6.66 13.06 6.84
CA MET A 197 -7.25 11.90 7.53
C MET A 197 -8.57 11.46 6.86
N ALA A 198 -9.44 12.41 6.50
CA ALA A 198 -10.69 12.12 5.80
C ALA A 198 -10.44 11.47 4.44
N TYR A 199 -9.46 11.99 3.69
CA TYR A 199 -9.05 11.41 2.40
C TYR A 199 -8.49 10.00 2.56
N PHE A 200 -7.60 9.77 3.54
CA PHE A 200 -7.04 8.44 3.83
C PHE A 200 -8.15 7.44 4.16
N ALA A 201 -9.13 7.85 4.97
CA ALA A 201 -10.26 7.01 5.33
C ALA A 201 -11.06 6.55 4.11
N VAL A 202 -11.42 7.48 3.23
CA VAL A 202 -12.26 7.19 2.06
C VAL A 202 -11.52 6.35 1.04
N GLU A 203 -10.28 6.70 0.70
CA GLU A 203 -9.50 5.96 -0.31
C GLU A 203 -9.10 4.56 0.18
N THR A 204 -8.74 4.42 1.47
CA THR A 204 -8.47 3.09 2.06
C THR A 204 -9.74 2.23 2.08
N ALA A 205 -10.90 2.83 2.40
CA ALA A 205 -12.17 2.12 2.39
C ALA A 205 -12.57 1.66 0.98
N LYS A 206 -12.36 2.48 -0.05
CA LYS A 206 -12.58 2.10 -1.45
C LYS A 206 -11.70 0.91 -1.85
N MET A 207 -10.41 0.93 -1.46
CA MET A 207 -9.49 -0.20 -1.69
C MET A 207 -9.95 -1.45 -0.94
N ALA A 208 -10.23 -1.35 0.35
CA ALA A 208 -10.68 -2.46 1.18
C ALA A 208 -11.96 -3.09 0.64
N ARG A 209 -12.95 -2.27 0.28
CA ARG A 209 -14.19 -2.72 -0.36
C ARG A 209 -13.94 -3.49 -1.65
N HIS A 210 -13.07 -2.98 -2.52
CA HIS A 210 -12.71 -3.64 -3.77
C HIS A 210 -12.04 -5.00 -3.52
N MET A 211 -11.09 -5.06 -2.60
CA MET A 211 -10.33 -6.29 -2.30
C MET A 211 -11.15 -7.33 -1.53
N LEU A 212 -12.05 -6.90 -0.65
CA LEU A 212 -12.90 -7.79 0.17
C LEU A 212 -14.20 -8.20 -0.53
N GLY A 213 -14.62 -7.48 -1.58
CA GLY A 213 -15.85 -7.73 -2.32
C GLY A 213 -17.13 -7.55 -1.49
N LYS A 214 -17.09 -6.69 -0.46
CA LYS A 214 -18.21 -6.42 0.44
C LYS A 214 -18.20 -5.00 0.98
N SER A 215 -19.28 -4.58 1.63
CA SER A 215 -19.29 -3.34 2.41
C SER A 215 -18.26 -3.38 3.53
N VAL A 216 -17.66 -2.23 3.85
CA VAL A 216 -16.59 -2.09 4.84
C VAL A 216 -16.91 -1.02 5.87
N ARG A 217 -16.33 -1.17 7.06
CA ARG A 217 -16.42 -0.22 8.15
C ARG A 217 -15.06 0.40 8.43
N VAL A 218 -15.08 1.71 8.60
CA VAL A 218 -13.90 2.53 8.90
C VAL A 218 -13.98 3.01 10.34
N ALA A 219 -12.94 2.78 11.10
CA ALA A 219 -12.71 3.35 12.42
C ALA A 219 -11.70 4.49 12.33
N MET A 220 -12.14 5.71 12.64
CA MET A 220 -11.26 6.86 12.85
C MET A 220 -10.78 6.82 14.30
N LEU A 221 -9.55 6.29 14.50
CA LEU A 221 -9.05 5.91 15.82
C LEU A 221 -8.62 7.12 16.66
N SER A 222 -8.91 7.02 17.95
CA SER A 222 -8.53 8.01 18.96
C SER A 222 -8.42 7.36 20.34
N ALA A 223 -7.85 8.05 21.29
CA ALA A 223 -7.96 7.72 22.72
C ALA A 223 -9.36 7.97 23.29
N SER A 224 -10.23 8.65 22.54
CA SER A 224 -11.61 9.01 22.90
C SER A 224 -12.63 8.22 22.08
N THR A 225 -13.81 8.02 22.66
CA THR A 225 -15.00 7.53 21.93
C THR A 225 -16.17 8.47 22.26
N SER A 226 -16.79 9.05 21.23
CA SER A 226 -17.98 9.91 21.36
C SER A 226 -17.83 11.04 22.40
N GLY A 227 -16.65 11.70 22.42
CA GLY A 227 -16.40 12.82 23.33
C GLY A 227 -16.01 12.44 24.76
N SER A 228 -15.63 11.18 25.01
CA SER A 228 -15.28 10.73 26.37
C SER A 228 -14.03 11.40 26.95
N VAL A 229 -13.16 11.94 26.09
CA VAL A 229 -11.94 12.66 26.48
C VAL A 229 -11.90 13.99 25.75
N PRO A 230 -11.84 15.13 26.45
CA PRO A 230 -11.75 16.46 25.85
C PRO A 230 -10.29 16.76 25.47
N GLU A 231 -9.83 16.28 24.30
CA GLU A 231 -8.49 16.52 23.77
C GLU A 231 -8.56 17.08 22.36
N LEU A 232 -7.66 17.99 22.00
CA LEU A 232 -7.55 18.56 20.66
C LEU A 232 -7.33 17.48 19.59
N ALA A 233 -6.59 16.41 19.93
CA ALA A 233 -6.37 15.29 19.02
C ALA A 233 -7.66 14.53 18.73
N ALA A 234 -8.55 14.37 19.72
CA ALA A 234 -9.86 13.74 19.55
C ALA A 234 -10.77 14.62 18.69
N ASP A 235 -10.75 15.94 18.87
CA ASP A 235 -11.53 16.90 18.08
C ASP A 235 -11.12 16.89 16.61
N ARG A 236 -9.80 16.78 16.33
CA ARG A 236 -9.28 16.63 14.96
C ARG A 236 -9.81 15.35 14.31
N THR A 237 -9.76 14.24 15.02
CA THR A 237 -10.25 12.94 14.52
C THR A 237 -11.77 12.96 14.30
N ARG A 238 -12.54 13.60 15.19
CA ARG A 238 -14.00 13.77 15.06
C ARG A 238 -14.35 14.61 13.83
N ALA A 239 -13.63 15.71 13.61
CA ALA A 239 -13.81 16.56 12.44
C ALA A 239 -13.47 15.80 11.15
N ALA A 240 -12.40 15.02 11.14
CA ALA A 240 -12.03 14.18 10.01
C ALA A 240 -13.08 13.08 9.72
N ALA A 241 -13.66 12.47 10.76
CA ALA A 241 -14.73 11.49 10.59
C ALA A 241 -16.00 12.12 9.98
N ALA A 242 -16.36 13.31 10.42
CA ALA A 242 -17.52 14.05 9.86
C ALA A 242 -17.28 14.41 8.39
N LEU A 243 -16.07 14.89 8.04
CA LEU A 243 -15.70 15.21 6.67
C LEU A 243 -15.70 13.95 5.79
N ALA A 244 -15.12 12.84 6.26
CA ALA A 244 -15.09 11.58 5.53
C ALA A 244 -16.50 11.04 5.26
N LYS A 245 -17.44 11.14 6.23
CA LYS A 245 -18.85 10.80 6.02
C LYS A 245 -19.47 11.62 4.90
N SER A 246 -19.21 12.92 4.86
CA SER A 246 -19.72 13.79 3.80
C SER A 246 -19.15 13.44 2.42
N MET A 247 -17.87 13.05 2.35
CA MET A 247 -17.22 12.60 1.11
C MET A 247 -17.85 11.30 0.60
N VAL A 248 -18.04 10.32 1.48
CA VAL A 248 -18.70 9.04 1.14
C VAL A 248 -20.13 9.26 0.64
N GLN A 249 -20.88 10.17 1.27
CA GLN A 249 -22.23 10.53 0.84
C GLN A 249 -22.22 11.19 -0.55
N LYS A 250 -21.29 12.11 -0.78
CA LYS A 250 -21.12 12.78 -2.09
C LYS A 250 -20.79 11.80 -3.21
N ASP A 251 -19.97 10.78 -2.91
CA ASP A 251 -19.61 9.72 -3.84
C ASP A 251 -20.69 8.62 -3.99
N CYS A 252 -21.84 8.77 -3.31
CA CYS A 252 -22.94 7.79 -3.27
C CYS A 252 -22.53 6.39 -2.76
N LEU A 253 -21.56 6.33 -1.86
CA LEU A 253 -20.99 5.08 -1.30
C LEU A 253 -21.48 4.78 0.14
N ASN A 254 -22.43 5.54 0.67
CA ASN A 254 -22.91 5.44 2.05
C ASN A 254 -23.58 4.10 2.41
N ASN A 255 -24.03 3.32 1.42
CA ASN A 255 -24.54 1.96 1.63
C ASN A 255 -23.42 0.90 1.66
N GLU A 256 -22.22 1.25 1.26
CA GLU A 256 -21.10 0.33 1.11
C GLU A 256 -19.91 0.65 2.02
N ILE A 257 -19.80 1.91 2.46
CA ILE A 257 -18.75 2.38 3.36
C ILE A 257 -19.40 3.07 4.55
N SER A 258 -19.22 2.49 5.73
CA SER A 258 -19.66 3.09 7.00
C SER A 258 -18.45 3.66 7.74
N ILE A 259 -18.53 4.90 8.19
CA ILE A 259 -17.45 5.57 8.92
C ILE A 259 -17.89 5.85 10.35
N GLU A 260 -17.11 5.37 11.31
CA GLU A 260 -17.26 5.60 12.74
C GLU A 260 -16.07 6.38 13.29
N GLY A 261 -16.28 7.28 14.21
CA GLY A 261 -15.20 8.02 14.90
C GLY A 261 -15.62 9.41 15.38
N GLU A 262 -14.84 9.93 16.32
CA GLU A 262 -13.65 9.29 16.92
C GLU A 262 -14.06 8.07 17.77
N ILE A 263 -13.23 7.01 17.71
CA ILE A 263 -13.51 5.75 18.38
C ILE A 263 -12.21 5.08 18.87
N GLN A 264 -12.27 4.44 20.04
CA GLN A 264 -11.18 3.63 20.56
C GLN A 264 -11.12 2.27 19.88
N ILE A 265 -9.92 1.68 19.79
CA ILE A 265 -9.67 0.44 19.02
C ILE A 265 -10.47 -0.76 19.55
N ASP A 266 -10.64 -0.87 20.88
CA ASP A 266 -11.44 -1.94 21.48
C ASP A 266 -12.92 -1.86 21.09
N ALA A 267 -13.48 -0.64 21.02
CA ALA A 267 -14.83 -0.42 20.55
C ALA A 267 -14.97 -0.60 19.02
N ALA A 268 -13.91 -0.35 18.27
CA ALA A 268 -13.90 -0.60 16.83
C ALA A 268 -13.88 -2.09 16.47
N LEU A 269 -13.40 -2.95 17.38
CA LEU A 269 -13.25 -4.39 17.19
C LEU A 269 -14.36 -5.22 17.86
N SER A 270 -14.84 -4.80 19.04
CA SER A 270 -15.75 -5.58 19.87
C SER A 270 -17.11 -4.89 19.97
N SER A 271 -18.18 -5.63 19.64
CA SER A 271 -19.56 -5.18 19.83
C SER A 271 -19.90 -4.87 21.28
N ASP A 272 -19.34 -5.63 22.23
CA ASP A 272 -19.55 -5.45 23.66
C ASP A 272 -18.92 -4.13 24.13
N SER A 273 -17.65 -3.89 23.78
CA SER A 273 -16.98 -2.63 24.08
C SER A 273 -17.67 -1.43 23.42
N TYR A 274 -18.16 -1.61 22.19
CA TYR A 274 -18.92 -0.58 21.49
C TYR A 274 -20.21 -0.22 22.21
N SER A 275 -21.01 -1.21 22.60
CA SER A 275 -22.31 -0.99 23.28
C SER A 275 -22.13 -0.26 24.61
N VAL A 276 -21.10 -0.58 25.37
CA VAL A 276 -20.78 0.09 26.64
C VAL A 276 -20.35 1.55 26.43
N ARG A 277 -19.54 1.84 25.41
CA ARG A 277 -18.98 3.18 25.20
C ARG A 277 -19.89 4.13 24.43
N VAL A 278 -20.67 3.62 23.48
CA VAL A 278 -21.53 4.41 22.60
C VAL A 278 -23.01 4.40 23.09
N HIS A 279 -23.30 3.60 24.08
CA HIS A 279 -24.68 3.42 24.65
C HIS A 279 -25.71 3.08 23.58
N ARG A 280 -25.31 2.35 22.55
CA ARG A 280 -26.18 1.85 21.48
C ARG A 280 -26.10 0.34 21.40
N ASN A 281 -27.22 -0.34 21.55
CA ASN A 281 -27.31 -1.77 21.28
C ASN A 281 -27.27 -1.99 19.76
N SER A 282 -26.09 -2.27 19.24
CA SER A 282 -25.93 -2.68 17.85
C SER A 282 -24.96 -3.85 17.78
N MET A 283 -25.38 -4.92 17.11
CA MET A 283 -24.46 -5.98 16.70
C MET A 283 -23.58 -5.45 15.58
N LEU A 284 -22.49 -4.80 15.93
CA LEU A 284 -21.57 -4.27 14.96
C LEU A 284 -20.49 -5.32 14.62
N GLN A 285 -20.25 -5.46 13.33
CA GLN A 285 -19.08 -6.21 12.83
C GLN A 285 -17.80 -5.39 13.12
N PRO A 286 -16.64 -6.02 13.34
CA PRO A 286 -15.37 -5.33 13.48
C PRO A 286 -15.10 -4.40 12.30
N SER A 287 -14.49 -3.24 12.57
CA SER A 287 -14.07 -2.32 11.50
C SER A 287 -12.85 -2.88 10.78
N GLU A 288 -12.93 -2.97 9.46
CA GLU A 288 -11.83 -3.48 8.62
C GLU A 288 -10.79 -2.41 8.29
N VAL A 289 -11.16 -1.13 8.33
CA VAL A 289 -10.26 -0.01 8.02
C VAL A 289 -10.00 0.79 9.28
N TRP A 290 -8.72 0.98 9.59
CA TRP A 290 -8.27 1.75 10.75
C TRP A 290 -7.46 2.95 10.31
N VAL A 291 -7.94 4.14 10.65
CA VAL A 291 -7.26 5.40 10.37
C VAL A 291 -6.72 5.97 11.68
N PHE A 292 -5.43 6.19 11.71
CA PHE A 292 -4.73 6.62 12.91
C PHE A 292 -4.57 8.15 12.97
N PRO A 293 -4.57 8.74 14.18
CA PRO A 293 -4.43 10.18 14.35
C PRO A 293 -3.01 10.70 14.07
N THR A 294 -2.01 9.84 14.16
CA THR A 294 -0.58 10.14 13.92
C THR A 294 0.14 8.94 13.32
N LEU A 295 1.25 9.19 12.65
CA LEU A 295 2.12 8.14 12.12
C LEU A 295 2.70 7.24 13.23
N ASP A 296 3.08 7.83 14.36
CA ASP A 296 3.63 7.07 15.50
C ASP A 296 2.62 6.05 16.00
N ALA A 297 1.35 6.45 16.19
CA ALA A 297 0.30 5.53 16.60
C ALA A 297 0.11 4.40 15.58
N ALA A 298 0.16 4.71 14.29
CA ALA A 298 0.00 3.73 13.23
C ALA A 298 1.17 2.75 13.14
N ASP A 299 2.41 3.26 13.12
CA ASP A 299 3.62 2.44 12.94
C ASP A 299 3.88 1.54 14.15
N ILE A 300 3.71 2.08 15.38
CA ILE A 300 3.83 1.30 16.62
C ILE A 300 2.78 0.18 16.64
N SER A 301 1.51 0.51 16.37
CA SER A 301 0.42 -0.48 16.36
C SER A 301 0.65 -1.57 15.32
N LYS A 302 1.02 -1.19 14.10
CA LYS A 302 1.35 -2.13 13.02
C LYS A 302 2.50 -3.06 13.42
N LYS A 303 3.60 -2.52 13.96
CA LYS A 303 4.76 -3.30 14.37
C LYS A 303 4.43 -4.26 15.50
N LEU A 304 3.67 -3.81 16.51
CA LEU A 304 3.20 -4.69 17.59
C LEU A 304 2.33 -5.84 17.06
N LEU A 305 1.41 -5.57 16.14
CA LEU A 305 0.62 -6.62 15.50
C LEU A 305 1.52 -7.61 14.74
N CYS A 306 2.50 -7.11 13.99
CA CYS A 306 3.41 -7.95 13.20
C CYS A 306 4.36 -8.81 14.07
N MET A 307 4.54 -8.49 15.34
CA MET A 307 5.27 -9.33 16.29
C MET A 307 4.44 -10.49 16.88
N MET A 308 3.12 -10.47 16.67
CA MET A 308 2.26 -11.56 17.12
C MET A 308 2.42 -12.79 16.20
N PRO A 309 2.34 -14.02 16.75
CA PRO A 309 2.36 -15.22 15.94
C PRO A 309 1.22 -15.24 14.90
N SER A 310 1.50 -15.79 13.73
CA SER A 310 0.52 -15.96 12.66
C SER A 310 -0.09 -14.66 12.10
N VAL A 311 0.56 -13.52 12.32
CA VAL A 311 0.18 -12.25 11.71
C VAL A 311 0.99 -12.02 10.45
N TYR A 312 0.31 -11.61 9.38
CA TYR A 312 0.93 -11.34 8.09
C TYR A 312 0.68 -9.89 7.69
N ASN A 313 1.72 -9.22 7.21
CA ASN A 313 1.65 -7.86 6.73
C ASN A 313 1.96 -7.81 5.23
N TYR A 314 1.05 -7.24 4.47
CA TYR A 314 1.22 -7.00 3.03
C TYR A 314 1.50 -5.53 2.80
N GLY A 315 2.70 -5.27 2.35
CA GLY A 315 3.23 -4.04 1.81
C GLY A 315 3.04 -2.78 2.60
N LEU A 316 3.61 -1.75 2.04
CA LEU A 316 3.11 -0.40 2.09
C LEU A 316 2.58 -0.10 0.69
N ILE A 317 1.28 -0.09 0.51
CA ILE A 317 0.67 0.33 -0.75
C ILE A 317 0.52 1.84 -0.71
N LEU A 318 1.13 2.54 -1.67
CA LEU A 318 1.05 4.00 -1.73
C LEU A 318 -0.26 4.43 -2.37
N GLY A 319 -1.04 5.21 -1.62
CA GLY A 319 -2.22 5.92 -2.09
C GLY A 319 -1.90 7.36 -2.49
N GLY A 320 -2.79 7.99 -3.27
CA GLY A 320 -2.61 9.37 -3.76
C GLY A 320 -1.71 9.50 -4.98
N LEU A 321 -1.36 8.39 -5.63
CA LEU A 321 -0.63 8.31 -6.89
C LEU A 321 -1.55 7.94 -8.04
N LEU A 322 -1.13 8.27 -9.26
CA LEU A 322 -1.83 7.88 -10.50
C LEU A 322 -1.61 6.40 -10.87
N PHE A 323 -0.64 5.75 -10.26
CA PHE A 323 -0.26 4.38 -10.57
C PHE A 323 0.07 3.59 -9.30
N PRO A 324 -0.18 2.27 -9.29
CA PRO A 324 0.02 1.45 -8.10
C PRO A 324 1.50 1.24 -7.80
N ILE A 325 1.88 1.49 -6.54
CA ILE A 325 3.19 1.15 -6.02
C ILE A 325 3.04 0.43 -4.70
N CYS A 326 3.69 -0.71 -4.59
CA CYS A 326 3.88 -1.42 -3.35
C CYS A 326 5.34 -1.31 -2.89
N LEU A 327 5.55 -0.84 -1.68
CA LEU A 327 6.87 -0.79 -1.06
C LEU A 327 7.03 -1.98 -0.12
N LEU A 328 8.11 -2.73 -0.33
CA LEU A 328 8.49 -3.82 0.56
C LEU A 328 9.16 -3.21 1.79
N TYR A 329 8.51 -3.30 2.93
CA TYR A 329 9.12 -2.93 4.20
C TYR A 329 9.80 -4.17 4.78
N THR A 330 11.10 -4.28 4.57
CA THR A 330 11.89 -5.29 5.25
C THR A 330 12.23 -4.81 6.66
N SER A 331 11.34 -5.09 7.65
CA SER A 331 11.87 -5.24 8.99
C SER A 331 12.75 -6.50 8.98
N PRO A 332 13.91 -6.51 9.64
CA PRO A 332 14.64 -7.76 9.81
C PRO A 332 13.68 -8.75 10.49
N SER A 333 13.32 -9.80 9.75
CA SER A 333 12.66 -10.95 10.36
C SER A 333 13.61 -11.52 11.40
N PRO A 334 13.14 -11.86 12.59
CA PRO A 334 13.94 -12.60 13.55
C PRO A 334 14.38 -13.94 12.97
#